data_13e032420cad7832f3a3f1781ba9ed0e
#
_entry.id   13e032420cad7832f3a3f1781ba9ed0e
#
_cell.length_a   1.000
_cell.length_b   1.000
_cell.length_c   1.000
_cell.angle_alpha   90.00
_cell.angle_beta   90.00
_cell.angle_gamma   90.00
#
_symmetry.space_group_name_H-M   'P 1'
#
loop_
_entity.id
_entity.type
_entity.pdbx_description
1 polymer ?
#
loop_
_entity_poly.entity_id
_entity_poly.type
_entity_poly.pdbx_seq_one_letter_code
_entity_poly.pdbx_strand_id
1 'polypeptide(L)'
;MIISAGVENLTSWERKLLYMCNARPTINTRALFSDATNDYRCPAEPMPGDTVKIRLRTGRYNVDKAYIYVNNVEYPMTKIKAVGVFDYYEAEIKVNNDKLYYYFKVETGKVVCYYNQIGAIKELNTYYNFQIMPGFKTPDWAKGAVMYQIFADRFCDGDKSNNVLDDEYSYIGEHVCQVKDWN
;
A
#
# COMPACT_ATOMS: atom_id res chain seq x y z
N MET A 1 2.65 29.42 9.17
CA MET A 1 1.78 30.02 10.20
C MET A 1 0.34 29.96 9.72
N ILE A 2 -0.35 28.84 10.03
CA ILE A 2 -1.77 28.65 9.73
C ILE A 2 -2.47 28.47 11.07
N ILE A 3 -2.65 29.57 11.79
CA ILE A 3 -3.46 29.59 13.00
C ILE A 3 -4.25 30.88 12.98
N SER A 4 -5.42 30.92 12.38
CA SER A 4 -6.38 31.97 12.66
C SER A 4 -7.83 31.69 12.31
N ALA A 5 -8.22 30.53 11.81
CA ALA A 5 -9.65 30.23 11.64
C ALA A 5 -9.94 28.82 12.11
N GLY A 6 -10.62 28.67 13.27
CA GLY A 6 -11.15 27.39 13.73
C GLY A 6 -10.60 26.82 15.04
N VAL A 7 -9.74 27.53 15.77
CA VAL A 7 -9.19 27.05 17.05
C VAL A 7 -10.23 27.06 18.17
N GLU A 8 -11.28 27.87 18.05
CA GLU A 8 -12.27 28.08 19.12
C GLU A 8 -13.16 26.86 19.42
N ASN A 9 -13.32 25.95 18.46
CA ASN A 9 -14.18 24.76 18.59
C ASN A 9 -13.42 23.44 18.77
N LEU A 10 -12.09 23.49 19.00
CA LEU A 10 -11.30 22.28 19.23
C LEU A 10 -11.49 21.75 20.65
N THR A 11 -11.65 20.44 20.77
CA THR A 11 -11.62 19.75 22.06
C THR A 11 -10.25 19.90 22.74
N SER A 12 -10.18 19.70 24.05
CA SER A 12 -8.92 19.74 24.80
C SER A 12 -7.85 18.80 24.23
N TRP A 13 -8.27 17.64 23.76
CA TRP A 13 -7.46 16.64 23.08
C TRP A 13 -6.88 17.17 21.75
N GLU A 14 -7.71 17.75 20.91
CA GLU A 14 -7.28 18.28 19.61
C GLU A 14 -6.31 19.45 19.76
N ARG A 15 -6.53 20.33 20.72
CA ARG A 15 -5.59 21.44 21.04
C ARG A 15 -4.23 20.91 21.46
N LYS A 16 -4.19 19.88 22.34
CA LYS A 16 -2.94 19.25 22.79
C LYS A 16 -2.20 18.60 21.62
N LEU A 17 -2.92 17.88 20.75
CA LEU A 17 -2.36 17.25 19.56
C LEU A 17 -1.75 18.28 18.61
N LEU A 18 -2.51 19.34 18.31
CA LEU A 18 -2.06 20.44 17.44
C LEU A 18 -0.79 21.10 18.01
N TYR A 19 -0.77 21.37 19.30
CA TYR A 19 0.42 21.93 19.97
C TYR A 19 1.63 20.99 19.83
N MET A 20 1.46 19.70 20.10
CA MET A 20 2.56 18.72 20.00
C MET A 20 3.10 18.60 18.56
N CYS A 21 2.21 18.59 17.56
CA CYS A 21 2.62 18.54 16.15
C CYS A 21 3.42 19.79 15.72
N ASN A 22 3.07 20.97 16.25
CA ASN A 22 3.77 22.21 15.92
C ASN A 22 5.08 22.39 16.71
N ALA A 23 5.11 21.96 17.99
CA ALA A 23 6.30 22.13 18.84
C ALA A 23 7.49 21.26 18.41
N ARG A 24 7.20 20.07 17.88
CA ARG A 24 8.20 19.13 17.34
C ARG A 24 7.67 18.49 16.07
N PRO A 25 7.85 19.12 14.91
CA PRO A 25 7.36 18.59 13.66
C PRO A 25 8.03 17.24 13.37
N THR A 26 7.23 16.19 13.41
CA THR A 26 7.62 14.82 13.07
C THR A 26 6.49 14.19 12.29
N ILE A 27 6.81 13.40 11.28
CA ILE A 27 5.80 12.67 10.52
C ILE A 27 5.51 11.35 11.23
N ASN A 28 4.24 11.11 11.58
CA ASN A 28 3.77 9.83 12.08
C ASN A 28 3.68 8.83 10.92
N THR A 29 4.76 8.12 10.68
CA THR A 29 4.89 7.18 9.56
C THR A 29 3.89 6.02 9.63
N ARG A 30 3.45 5.62 10.82
CA ARG A 30 2.43 4.57 11.00
C ARG A 30 1.03 5.02 10.59
N ALA A 31 0.79 6.32 10.51
CA ALA A 31 -0.49 6.87 10.07
C ALA A 31 -0.58 7.02 8.55
N LEU A 32 0.56 7.04 7.85
CA LEU A 32 0.60 7.09 6.40
C LEU A 32 0.06 5.79 5.82
N PHE A 33 -0.92 5.91 4.93
CA PHE A 33 -1.49 4.74 4.27
C PHE A 33 -2.16 5.13 2.95
N SER A 34 -1.92 4.33 1.94
CA SER A 34 -2.63 4.29 0.66
C SER A 34 -2.46 2.89 0.08
N ASP A 35 -3.43 2.45 -0.69
CA ASP A 35 -3.38 1.18 -1.40
C ASP A 35 -4.06 1.28 -2.78
N ALA A 36 -4.29 0.13 -3.42
CA ALA A 36 -4.92 0.04 -4.72
C ALA A 36 -6.43 -0.25 -4.67
N THR A 37 -7.06 -0.24 -3.47
CA THR A 37 -8.50 -0.44 -3.32
C THR A 37 -9.29 0.80 -3.74
N ASN A 38 -10.58 0.65 -3.99
CA ASN A 38 -11.48 1.76 -4.34
C ASN A 38 -11.55 2.86 -3.27
N ASP A 39 -11.22 2.55 -2.02
CA ASP A 39 -11.17 3.55 -0.95
C ASP A 39 -10.03 4.56 -1.14
N TYR A 40 -8.92 4.12 -1.75
CA TYR A 40 -7.71 4.93 -1.94
C TYR A 40 -7.39 5.20 -3.42
N ARG A 41 -7.92 4.41 -4.35
CA ARG A 41 -7.76 4.61 -5.79
C ARG A 41 -9.07 4.32 -6.50
N CYS A 42 -9.80 5.36 -6.88
CA CYS A 42 -11.12 5.24 -7.48
C CYS A 42 -11.18 5.88 -8.87
N PRO A 43 -11.49 5.10 -9.92
CA PRO A 43 -11.70 3.67 -9.94
C PRO A 43 -10.39 2.88 -9.68
N ALA A 44 -10.49 1.70 -9.05
CA ALA A 44 -9.32 0.85 -8.77
C ALA A 44 -8.72 0.26 -10.06
N GLU A 45 -9.54 -0.01 -11.06
CA GLU A 45 -9.18 -0.53 -12.39
C GLU A 45 -9.59 0.48 -13.46
N PRO A 46 -8.81 1.57 -13.67
CA PRO A 46 -9.19 2.62 -14.59
C PRO A 46 -8.98 2.23 -16.05
N MET A 47 -9.86 2.75 -16.90
CA MET A 47 -9.70 2.69 -18.35
C MET A 47 -8.93 3.91 -18.87
N PRO A 48 -8.30 3.81 -20.04
CA PRO A 48 -7.73 4.98 -20.70
C PRO A 48 -8.78 6.09 -20.89
N GLY A 49 -8.42 7.31 -20.50
CA GLY A 49 -9.32 8.48 -20.52
C GLY A 49 -10.00 8.76 -19.19
N ASP A 50 -10.00 7.84 -18.25
CA ASP A 50 -10.56 8.06 -16.92
C ASP A 50 -9.75 9.07 -16.11
N THR A 51 -10.42 9.69 -15.15
CA THR A 51 -9.78 10.45 -14.08
C THR A 51 -9.83 9.63 -12.80
N VAL A 52 -8.66 9.31 -12.25
CA VAL A 52 -8.51 8.51 -11.04
C VAL A 52 -8.30 9.41 -9.85
N LYS A 53 -9.11 9.24 -8.81
CA LYS A 53 -8.92 9.85 -7.50
C LYS A 53 -7.99 9.00 -6.68
N ILE A 54 -6.85 9.56 -6.30
CA ILE A 54 -5.86 8.86 -5.48
C ILE A 54 -5.79 9.54 -4.13
N ARG A 55 -5.90 8.75 -3.06
CA ARG A 55 -5.96 9.21 -1.68
C ARG A 55 -4.74 8.78 -0.89
N LEU A 56 -4.36 9.63 0.06
CA LEU A 56 -3.38 9.35 1.08
C LEU A 56 -3.99 9.68 2.45
N ARG A 57 -3.91 8.74 3.39
CA ARG A 57 -4.23 8.95 4.79
C ARG A 57 -2.96 9.36 5.54
N THR A 58 -3.08 10.33 6.43
CA THR A 58 -2.00 10.80 7.31
C THR A 58 -2.49 10.90 8.75
N GLY A 59 -1.58 11.14 9.68
CA GLY A 59 -1.97 11.53 11.05
C GLY A 59 -2.65 12.90 11.03
N ARG A 60 -3.62 13.09 11.95
CA ARG A 60 -4.33 14.37 12.06
C ARG A 60 -3.40 15.49 12.48
N TYR A 61 -3.46 16.62 11.81
CA TYR A 61 -2.59 17.80 11.98
C TYR A 61 -1.09 17.51 11.85
N ASN A 62 -0.73 16.41 11.22
CA ASN A 62 0.65 15.93 11.20
C ASN A 62 1.40 16.23 9.90
N VAL A 63 0.70 16.64 8.86
CA VAL A 63 1.26 16.93 7.53
C VAL A 63 0.83 18.32 7.09
N ASP A 64 1.81 19.18 6.75
CA ASP A 64 1.56 20.52 6.23
C ASP A 64 1.21 20.48 4.75
N LYS A 65 1.93 19.62 3.99
CA LYS A 65 1.77 19.47 2.55
C LYS A 65 1.87 18.01 2.14
N ALA A 66 0.99 17.59 1.26
CA ALA A 66 1.00 16.28 0.64
C ALA A 66 1.04 16.42 -0.88
N TYR A 67 1.85 15.61 -1.52
CA TYR A 67 2.01 15.56 -2.97
C TYR A 67 1.96 14.11 -3.44
N ILE A 68 1.46 13.91 -4.66
CA ILE A 68 1.64 12.68 -5.41
C ILE A 68 2.53 12.98 -6.62
N TYR A 69 3.52 12.14 -6.84
CA TYR A 69 4.35 12.16 -8.03
C TYR A 69 3.91 11.05 -8.97
N VAL A 70 3.52 11.40 -10.18
CA VAL A 70 3.12 10.45 -11.21
C VAL A 70 4.08 10.59 -12.39
N ASN A 71 4.80 9.51 -12.71
CA ASN A 71 5.86 9.52 -13.73
C ASN A 71 6.82 10.72 -13.57
N ASN A 72 7.21 11.00 -12.31
CA ASN A 72 8.08 12.13 -11.89
C ASN A 72 7.47 13.53 -12.03
N VAL A 73 6.19 13.66 -12.36
CA VAL A 73 5.47 14.95 -12.33
C VAL A 73 4.78 15.10 -10.98
N GLU A 74 4.99 16.25 -10.33
CA GLU A 74 4.40 16.58 -9.04
C GLU A 74 2.97 17.09 -9.19
N TYR A 75 2.06 16.55 -8.39
CA TYR A 75 0.69 17.04 -8.23
C TYR A 75 0.42 17.31 -6.74
N PRO A 76 -0.03 18.52 -6.38
CA PRO A 76 -0.42 18.81 -5.01
C PRO A 76 -1.70 18.03 -4.65
N MET A 77 -1.76 17.55 -3.42
CA MET A 77 -2.95 16.88 -2.90
C MET A 77 -3.74 17.82 -1.99
N THR A 78 -5.06 17.78 -2.10
CA THR A 78 -5.97 18.58 -1.29
C THR A 78 -6.50 17.76 -0.12
N LYS A 79 -6.51 18.33 1.08
CA LYS A 79 -7.16 17.72 2.24
C LYS A 79 -8.67 17.72 2.04
N ILE A 80 -9.29 16.54 1.98
CA ILE A 80 -10.71 16.35 1.70
C ILE A 80 -11.57 16.11 2.94
N LYS A 81 -11.00 15.44 3.95
CA LYS A 81 -11.71 15.12 5.19
C LYS A 81 -10.76 14.83 6.33
N ALA A 82 -11.31 14.87 7.55
CA ALA A 82 -10.67 14.37 8.76
C ALA A 82 -11.62 13.42 9.46
N VAL A 83 -11.13 12.23 9.83
CA VAL A 83 -11.93 11.21 10.51
C VAL A 83 -11.11 10.65 11.68
N GLY A 84 -11.60 10.84 12.90
CA GLY A 84 -10.89 10.42 14.10
C GLY A 84 -9.50 11.06 14.18
N VAL A 85 -8.49 10.24 14.26
CA VAL A 85 -7.07 10.64 14.38
C VAL A 85 -6.37 10.78 13.03
N PHE A 86 -7.10 10.80 11.92
CA PHE A 86 -6.54 10.81 10.56
C PHE A 86 -7.04 12.00 9.74
N ASP A 87 -6.17 12.49 8.88
CA ASP A 87 -6.47 13.39 7.77
C ASP A 87 -6.36 12.63 6.44
N TYR A 88 -7.21 12.98 5.47
CA TYR A 88 -7.22 12.37 4.14
C TYR A 88 -6.97 13.43 3.08
N TYR A 89 -6.03 13.14 2.22
CA TYR A 89 -5.66 13.98 1.07
C TYR A 89 -6.02 13.26 -0.22
N GLU A 90 -6.41 14.00 -1.25
CA GLU A 90 -6.80 13.47 -2.55
C GLU A 90 -6.19 14.29 -3.68
N ALA A 91 -5.82 13.62 -4.76
CA ALA A 91 -5.51 14.25 -6.04
C ALA A 91 -6.22 13.50 -7.16
N GLU A 92 -6.56 14.21 -8.23
CA GLU A 92 -7.15 13.66 -9.44
C GLU A 92 -6.10 13.55 -10.52
N ILE A 93 -5.92 12.36 -11.09
CA ILE A 93 -4.93 12.07 -12.11
C ILE A 93 -5.64 11.55 -13.35
N LYS A 94 -5.43 12.22 -14.49
CA LYS A 94 -5.95 11.75 -15.77
C LYS A 94 -5.07 10.61 -16.28
N VAL A 95 -5.71 9.51 -16.66
CA VAL A 95 -5.08 8.28 -17.09
C VAL A 95 -5.11 8.19 -18.62
N ASN A 96 -3.95 8.00 -19.24
CA ASN A 96 -3.80 7.74 -20.68
C ASN A 96 -3.64 6.22 -20.93
N ASN A 97 -3.15 5.84 -22.11
CA ASN A 97 -2.87 4.44 -22.44
C ASN A 97 -1.62 3.90 -21.74
N ASP A 98 -0.74 4.78 -21.29
CA ASP A 98 0.54 4.40 -20.73
C ASP A 98 0.43 3.97 -19.27
N LYS A 99 1.30 3.06 -18.88
CA LYS A 99 1.47 2.65 -17.51
C LYS A 99 1.95 3.81 -16.66
N LEU A 100 1.31 4.04 -15.52
CA LEU A 100 1.67 5.09 -14.58
C LEU A 100 2.35 4.48 -13.35
N TYR A 101 3.40 5.15 -12.89
CA TYR A 101 4.09 4.85 -11.63
C TYR A 101 3.96 6.04 -10.71
N TYR A 102 3.57 5.81 -9.44
CA TYR A 102 3.40 6.91 -8.52
C TYR A 102 3.87 6.58 -7.10
N TYR A 103 4.20 7.63 -6.38
CA TYR A 103 4.53 7.64 -4.96
C TYR A 103 4.04 8.94 -4.33
N PHE A 104 4.02 8.97 -3.01
CA PHE A 104 3.64 10.17 -2.27
C PHE A 104 4.85 10.80 -1.60
N LYS A 105 4.81 12.12 -1.46
CA LYS A 105 5.72 12.92 -0.66
C LYS A 105 4.91 13.74 0.32
N VAL A 106 5.27 13.70 1.58
CA VAL A 106 4.64 14.50 2.63
C VAL A 106 5.68 15.34 3.35
N GLU A 107 5.28 16.53 3.75
CA GLU A 107 6.15 17.51 4.40
C GLU A 107 5.51 18.03 5.68
N THR A 108 6.29 18.18 6.74
CA THR A 108 5.93 18.92 7.95
C THR A 108 7.15 19.72 8.45
N GLY A 109 7.04 21.04 8.43
CA GLY A 109 8.19 21.91 8.66
C GLY A 109 9.32 21.62 7.66
N LYS A 110 10.47 21.16 8.18
CA LYS A 110 11.64 20.76 7.37
C LYS A 110 11.72 19.24 7.16
N VAL A 111 10.80 18.47 7.72
CA VAL A 111 10.81 17.02 7.64
C VAL A 111 10.09 16.58 6.38
N VAL A 112 10.74 15.73 5.60
CA VAL A 112 10.18 15.13 4.38
C VAL A 112 10.14 13.62 4.56
N CYS A 113 9.06 12.99 4.10
CA CYS A 113 8.91 11.55 4.04
C CYS A 113 8.25 11.16 2.73
N TYR A 114 8.73 10.08 2.14
CA TYR A 114 8.12 9.45 0.97
C TYR A 114 7.29 8.24 1.39
N TYR A 115 6.28 7.90 0.60
CA TYR A 115 5.44 6.72 0.82
C TYR A 115 5.16 6.01 -0.50
N ASN A 116 5.45 4.71 -0.55
CA ASN A 116 5.19 3.82 -1.67
C ASN A 116 4.78 2.42 -1.17
N GLN A 117 4.86 1.38 -1.99
CA GLN A 117 4.40 0.02 -1.64
C GLN A 117 5.11 -0.59 -0.42
N ILE A 118 6.36 -0.21 -0.12
CA ILE A 118 7.07 -0.68 1.07
C ILE A 118 6.79 0.16 2.32
N GLY A 119 5.93 1.20 2.20
CA GLY A 119 5.56 2.07 3.31
C GLY A 119 6.31 3.40 3.33
N ALA A 120 6.47 3.94 4.52
CA ALA A 120 7.10 5.26 4.75
C ALA A 120 8.64 5.15 4.80
N ILE A 121 9.32 5.93 3.96
CA ILE A 121 10.77 5.91 3.79
C ILE A 121 11.35 7.34 3.75
N LYS A 122 12.58 7.50 4.19
CA LYS A 122 13.30 8.78 4.13
C LYS A 122 13.96 9.02 2.78
N GLU A 123 14.48 7.96 2.16
CA GLU A 123 15.13 7.99 0.86
C GLU A 123 14.28 7.23 -0.13
N LEU A 124 13.92 7.87 -1.24
CA LEU A 124 13.02 7.30 -2.22
C LEU A 124 13.69 6.14 -2.97
N ASN A 125 13.03 4.97 -2.95
CA ASN A 125 13.35 3.86 -3.83
C ASN A 125 12.20 3.67 -4.82
N THR A 126 12.41 4.09 -6.04
CA THR A 126 11.38 4.10 -7.11
C THR A 126 10.98 2.72 -7.61
N TYR A 127 11.77 1.68 -7.31
CA TYR A 127 11.44 0.29 -7.67
C TYR A 127 10.11 -0.17 -7.05
N TYR A 128 9.78 0.38 -5.88
CA TYR A 128 8.56 0.06 -5.14
C TYR A 128 7.44 1.09 -5.33
N ASN A 129 7.45 1.85 -6.41
CA ASN A 129 6.35 2.76 -6.71
C ASN A 129 5.04 2.00 -6.96
N PHE A 130 3.92 2.59 -6.55
CA PHE A 130 2.61 2.10 -6.96
C PHE A 130 2.48 2.15 -8.47
N GLN A 131 1.63 1.27 -9.02
CA GLN A 131 1.42 1.17 -10.46
C GLN A 131 -0.05 1.25 -10.80
N ILE A 132 -0.35 1.90 -11.91
CA ILE A 132 -1.65 1.85 -12.58
C ILE A 132 -1.40 1.31 -14.00
N MET A 133 -2.09 0.25 -14.35
CA MET A 133 -2.11 -0.31 -15.70
C MET A 133 -3.48 -0.02 -16.30
N PRO A 134 -3.61 1.01 -17.15
CA PRO A 134 -4.88 1.37 -17.74
C PRO A 134 -5.44 0.26 -18.62
N GLY A 135 -6.76 0.03 -18.55
CA GLY A 135 -7.41 -1.02 -19.31
C GLY A 135 -7.22 -2.44 -18.77
N PHE A 136 -6.44 -2.61 -17.69
CA PHE A 136 -6.38 -3.90 -17.00
C PHE A 136 -7.67 -4.11 -16.20
N LYS A 137 -8.31 -5.25 -16.45
CA LYS A 137 -9.51 -5.67 -15.71
C LYS A 137 -9.29 -7.05 -15.13
N THR A 138 -9.40 -7.17 -13.82
CA THR A 138 -9.41 -8.47 -13.15
C THR A 138 -10.65 -9.24 -13.59
N PRO A 139 -10.53 -10.48 -14.07
CA PRO A 139 -11.71 -11.30 -14.40
C PRO A 139 -12.68 -11.40 -13.22
N ASP A 140 -13.98 -11.30 -13.52
CA ASP A 140 -15.00 -11.24 -12.45
C ASP A 140 -15.01 -12.51 -11.58
N TRP A 141 -14.68 -13.67 -12.16
CA TRP A 141 -14.56 -14.93 -11.41
C TRP A 141 -13.41 -14.92 -10.38
N ALA A 142 -12.37 -14.12 -10.59
CA ALA A 142 -11.21 -14.02 -9.68
C ALA A 142 -11.45 -13.03 -8.52
N LYS A 143 -12.44 -12.12 -8.67
CA LYS A 143 -12.76 -11.14 -7.63
C LYS A 143 -13.43 -11.81 -6.45
N GLY A 144 -12.77 -11.79 -5.30
CA GLY A 144 -13.24 -12.44 -4.08
C GLY A 144 -13.10 -13.97 -4.07
N ALA A 145 -12.42 -14.57 -5.06
CA ALA A 145 -12.17 -16.00 -5.08
C ALA A 145 -11.25 -16.40 -3.93
N VAL A 146 -11.62 -17.46 -3.24
CA VAL A 146 -10.75 -18.14 -2.27
C VAL A 146 -10.07 -19.29 -2.99
N MET A 147 -8.75 -19.29 -3.01
CA MET A 147 -7.94 -20.33 -3.63
C MET A 147 -7.33 -21.21 -2.54
N TYR A 148 -7.46 -22.51 -2.69
CA TYR A 148 -6.80 -23.49 -1.85
C TYR A 148 -5.84 -24.31 -2.70
N GLN A 149 -4.55 -24.22 -2.42
CA GLN A 149 -3.52 -24.98 -3.11
C GLN A 149 -3.23 -26.25 -2.32
N ILE A 150 -3.46 -27.42 -2.95
CA ILE A 150 -3.16 -28.72 -2.38
C ILE A 150 -1.83 -29.21 -3.00
N PHE A 151 -0.84 -29.44 -2.15
CA PHE A 151 0.33 -30.20 -2.53
C PHE A 151 0.00 -31.68 -2.34
N ALA A 152 -0.27 -32.37 -3.43
CA ALA A 152 -0.76 -33.74 -3.39
C ALA A 152 0.20 -34.71 -2.68
N ASP A 153 1.50 -34.46 -2.85
CA ASP A 153 2.58 -35.23 -2.19
C ASP A 153 2.68 -35.04 -0.67
N ARG A 154 2.01 -33.99 -0.13
CA ARG A 154 2.07 -33.63 1.29
C ARG A 154 0.70 -33.58 1.97
N PHE A 155 -0.36 -33.89 1.25
CA PHE A 155 -1.71 -33.74 1.75
C PHE A 155 -2.26 -35.02 2.36
N CYS A 156 -2.25 -36.10 1.61
CA CYS A 156 -2.73 -37.40 2.05
C CYS A 156 -2.15 -38.50 1.14
N ASP A 157 -1.57 -39.52 1.75
CA ASP A 157 -1.16 -40.73 1.09
C ASP A 157 -2.36 -41.69 1.01
N GLY A 158 -3.09 -41.61 -0.10
CA GLY A 158 -4.30 -42.40 -0.33
C GLY A 158 -4.06 -43.82 -0.80
N ASP A 159 -2.87 -44.10 -1.38
CA ASP A 159 -2.50 -45.42 -1.88
C ASP A 159 -0.99 -45.69 -1.60
N LYS A 160 -0.75 -46.43 -0.56
CA LYS A 160 0.61 -46.76 -0.12
C LYS A 160 1.33 -47.73 -1.06
N SER A 161 0.64 -48.37 -2.00
CA SER A 161 1.23 -49.33 -2.91
C SER A 161 2.13 -48.71 -3.99
N ASN A 162 1.93 -47.39 -4.24
CA ASN A 162 2.70 -46.60 -5.22
C ASN A 162 3.75 -45.69 -4.60
N ASN A 163 4.02 -45.83 -3.29
CA ASN A 163 5.06 -45.06 -2.63
C ASN A 163 6.43 -45.48 -3.10
N VAL A 164 7.32 -44.49 -3.26
CA VAL A 164 8.73 -44.73 -3.57
C VAL A 164 9.38 -45.53 -2.45
N LEU A 165 10.07 -46.58 -2.82
CA LEU A 165 10.79 -47.45 -1.86
C LEU A 165 12.20 -46.93 -1.64
N ASP A 166 12.80 -47.31 -0.52
CA ASP A 166 14.22 -47.03 -0.24
C ASP A 166 15.05 -47.62 -1.38
N ASP A 167 16.02 -46.86 -1.89
CA ASP A 167 16.94 -47.25 -2.99
C ASP A 167 16.28 -47.52 -4.34
N GLU A 168 15.03 -47.11 -4.55
CA GLU A 168 14.31 -47.30 -5.83
C GLU A 168 14.96 -46.55 -6.98
N TYR A 169 15.52 -45.36 -6.73
CA TYR A 169 16.28 -44.59 -7.71
C TYR A 169 17.35 -43.71 -7.02
N SER A 170 18.22 -43.11 -7.82
CA SER A 170 19.21 -42.13 -7.33
C SER A 170 18.87 -40.74 -7.76
N TYR A 171 19.01 -39.76 -6.87
CA TYR A 171 18.84 -38.34 -7.15
C TYR A 171 20.11 -37.57 -6.79
N ILE A 172 20.72 -36.88 -7.74
CA ILE A 172 21.98 -36.12 -7.58
C ILE A 172 23.12 -37.00 -7.02
N GLY A 173 23.14 -38.28 -7.45
CA GLY A 173 24.18 -39.22 -7.02
C GLY A 173 23.96 -39.88 -5.65
N GLU A 174 22.90 -39.53 -4.95
CA GLU A 174 22.51 -40.13 -3.67
C GLU A 174 21.32 -41.09 -3.85
N HIS A 175 21.29 -42.16 -3.09
CA HIS A 175 20.15 -43.08 -3.05
C HIS A 175 18.99 -42.46 -2.29
N VAL A 176 17.79 -42.63 -2.80
CA VAL A 176 16.58 -42.10 -2.12
C VAL A 176 16.22 -42.99 -0.94
N CYS A 177 15.78 -42.33 0.15
CA CYS A 177 15.26 -42.96 1.34
C CYS A 177 13.91 -42.40 1.72
N GLN A 178 13.02 -43.25 2.19
CA GLN A 178 11.75 -42.81 2.76
C GLN A 178 11.97 -41.96 4.01
N VAL A 179 11.43 -40.75 4.05
CA VAL A 179 11.42 -39.94 5.28
C VAL A 179 10.35 -40.50 6.22
N LYS A 180 10.75 -41.07 7.32
CA LYS A 180 9.85 -41.70 8.31
C LYS A 180 9.37 -40.72 9.39
N ASP A 181 10.09 -39.62 9.59
CA ASP A 181 9.76 -38.56 10.54
C ASP A 181 9.94 -37.21 9.88
N TRP A 182 8.85 -36.40 9.92
CA TRP A 182 8.76 -35.07 9.33
C TRP A 182 8.88 -33.95 10.37
N ASN A 183 9.31 -34.23 11.60
CA ASN A 183 9.47 -33.24 12.67
C ASN A 183 10.77 -32.45 12.60
#